data_b12e617354bb8ba3520616668f250168
#
_entry.id   b12e617354bb8ba3520616668f250168
#
_cell.length_a   1.000
_cell.length_b   1.000
_cell.length_c   1.000
_cell.angle_alpha   90.00
_cell.angle_beta   90.00
_cell.angle_gamma   90.00
#
_symmetry.space_group_name_H-M   'P 1'
#
loop_
_entity.id
_entity.type
_entity.pdbx_description
1 polymer ?
#
loop_
_entity_poly.entity_id
_entity_poly.type
_entity_poly.pdbx_seq_one_letter_code
_entity_poly.pdbx_strand_id
1 'polypeptide(L)'
;MGRINIVWLWSITAALAGFLFGFDTAVISGAEQAVQRVWAMSDVLHGLAISAALWGTVVGALLGSIPSDRFGRRPTLIGIGVLYAISALGSALAWGPASFMVFRFLAGLGIGASSVTTPIYISEIAPPEKRGRLVAMFQFNIVAGILAAYVSNWLLGGLGPNDWRFMLGVQALPAVLYLTAACFIPESPRWLAFSRGRVEEARAILARSDGEHADAVMAAVGDEPPRVTLREFYSARFTRPILLAFLLAFFNQMSGINAIIYFAPRIFEAAGLAQKSALLASVGIGVTNLLVTVAGVLLIDRMGRRALMLIGTAGYLVSLGMVAWGFATAHTAVVPGFIFLFIAAHAIGQGTVIWVYISEIFPNAARARGQALGSGTHWVMAALLTLVMPVLLASLAPYLIFLLFFGMMALQLLFVLFLMVETRGRSLESVAHALERA
;
A
#
# COMPACT_ATOMS: atom_id res chain seq x y z
N MET A 1 -4.81 23.95 26.83
CA MET A 1 -5.00 23.26 25.54
C MET A 1 -3.93 23.76 24.59
N GLY A 2 -2.86 22.96 24.33
CA GLY A 2 -1.77 23.34 23.43
C GLY A 2 -2.31 23.53 22.02
N ARG A 3 -1.87 24.58 21.34
CA ARG A 3 -2.17 24.85 19.93
C ARG A 3 -1.83 23.57 19.15
N ILE A 4 -2.83 22.90 18.55
CA ILE A 4 -2.59 21.85 17.56
C ILE A 4 -1.73 22.52 16.49
N ASN A 5 -0.50 22.03 16.32
CA ASN A 5 0.40 22.59 15.31
C ASN A 5 -0.28 22.35 13.96
N ILE A 6 -0.57 23.42 13.23
CA ILE A 6 -1.37 23.40 12.00
C ILE A 6 -0.80 22.43 10.95
N VAL A 7 0.51 22.19 11.00
CA VAL A 7 1.20 21.21 10.14
C VAL A 7 0.71 19.78 10.40
N TRP A 8 0.43 19.43 11.67
CA TRP A 8 -0.17 18.13 11.99
C TRP A 8 -1.55 18.00 11.36
N LEU A 9 -2.38 19.04 11.43
CA LEU A 9 -3.71 19.02 10.82
C LEU A 9 -3.63 18.83 9.30
N TRP A 10 -2.77 19.57 8.60
CA TRP A 10 -2.58 19.43 7.16
C TRP A 10 -2.02 18.07 6.78
N SER A 11 -1.05 17.57 7.55
CA SER A 11 -0.45 16.24 7.31
C SER A 11 -1.43 15.11 7.56
N ILE A 12 -2.23 15.18 8.64
CA ILE A 12 -3.29 14.20 8.92
C ILE A 12 -4.31 14.20 7.78
N THR A 13 -4.77 15.39 7.38
CA THR A 13 -5.73 15.53 6.28
C THR A 13 -5.19 14.86 5.00
N ALA A 14 -3.96 15.17 4.61
CA ALA A 14 -3.36 14.52 3.44
C ALA A 14 -3.22 13.00 3.64
N ALA A 15 -2.78 12.56 4.83
CA ALA A 15 -2.59 11.14 5.16
C ALA A 15 -3.90 10.33 5.16
N LEU A 16 -5.09 10.96 5.29
CA LEU A 16 -6.38 10.29 5.12
C LEU A 16 -6.58 9.69 3.72
N ALA A 17 -5.86 10.16 2.70
CA ALA A 17 -5.81 9.47 1.41
C ALA A 17 -5.28 8.03 1.56
N GLY A 18 -4.35 7.79 2.50
CA GLY A 18 -3.89 6.46 2.87
C GLY A 18 -4.99 5.62 3.53
N PHE A 19 -5.84 6.22 4.36
CA PHE A 19 -6.98 5.52 4.94
C PHE A 19 -7.94 5.03 3.85
N LEU A 20 -8.26 5.87 2.87
CA LEU A 20 -9.11 5.49 1.73
C LEU A 20 -8.47 4.41 0.87
N PHE A 21 -7.17 4.47 0.65
CA PHE A 21 -6.40 3.40 0.01
C PHE A 21 -6.57 2.06 0.75
N GLY A 22 -6.29 2.03 2.05
CA GLY A 22 -6.42 0.80 2.84
C GLY A 22 -7.86 0.29 2.90
N PHE A 23 -8.83 1.19 3.03
CA PHE A 23 -10.25 0.85 3.03
C PHE A 23 -10.65 0.19 1.72
N ASP A 24 -10.31 0.80 0.57
CA ASP A 24 -10.62 0.25 -0.76
C ASP A 24 -10.00 -1.13 -0.99
N THR A 25 -8.77 -1.32 -0.50
CA THR A 25 -8.04 -2.59 -0.62
C THR A 25 -8.77 -3.73 0.08
N ALA A 26 -9.32 -3.51 1.27
CA ALA A 26 -9.92 -4.57 2.07
C ALA A 26 -11.44 -4.70 1.93
N VAL A 27 -12.15 -3.62 1.58
CA VAL A 27 -13.62 -3.63 1.49
C VAL A 27 -14.14 -4.62 0.45
N ILE A 28 -13.41 -4.81 -0.63
CA ILE A 28 -13.77 -5.73 -1.71
C ILE A 28 -13.90 -7.18 -1.23
N SER A 29 -13.15 -7.57 -0.18
CA SER A 29 -13.15 -8.94 0.33
C SER A 29 -14.51 -9.40 0.86
N GLY A 30 -15.31 -8.48 1.40
CA GLY A 30 -16.66 -8.79 1.85
C GLY A 30 -17.67 -8.88 0.70
N ALA A 31 -17.40 -8.24 -0.42
CA ALA A 31 -18.31 -8.12 -1.56
C ALA A 31 -18.00 -9.10 -2.70
N GLU A 32 -16.76 -9.62 -2.83
CA GLU A 32 -16.27 -10.30 -4.03
C GLU A 32 -17.10 -11.54 -4.41
N GLN A 33 -17.49 -12.37 -3.44
CA GLN A 33 -18.31 -13.56 -3.69
C GLN A 33 -19.74 -13.19 -4.12
N ALA A 34 -20.33 -12.16 -3.50
CA ALA A 34 -21.66 -11.69 -3.85
C ALA A 34 -21.68 -11.11 -5.26
N VAL A 35 -20.68 -10.31 -5.62
CA VAL A 35 -20.51 -9.74 -6.97
C VAL A 35 -20.35 -10.85 -8.01
N GLN A 36 -19.57 -11.90 -7.74
CA GLN A 36 -19.42 -13.06 -8.63
C GLN A 36 -20.77 -13.76 -8.86
N ARG A 37 -21.53 -14.00 -7.78
CA ARG A 37 -22.84 -14.69 -7.87
C ARG A 37 -23.91 -13.86 -8.59
N VAL A 38 -24.04 -12.57 -8.23
CA VAL A 38 -25.10 -11.68 -8.78
C VAL A 38 -24.99 -11.56 -10.30
N TRP A 39 -23.78 -11.52 -10.84
CA TRP A 39 -23.57 -11.40 -12.29
C TRP A 39 -23.13 -12.70 -12.95
N ALA A 40 -23.20 -13.84 -12.26
CA ALA A 40 -22.80 -15.17 -12.76
C ALA A 40 -21.46 -15.15 -13.50
N MET A 41 -20.48 -14.46 -12.93
CA MET A 41 -19.18 -14.28 -13.58
C MET A 41 -18.37 -15.58 -13.57
N SER A 42 -17.73 -15.90 -14.70
CA SER A 42 -16.69 -16.93 -14.75
C SER A 42 -15.51 -16.51 -13.87
N ASP A 43 -14.67 -17.45 -13.44
CA ASP A 43 -13.54 -17.18 -12.56
C ASP A 43 -12.54 -16.20 -13.20
N VAL A 44 -12.36 -16.27 -14.52
CA VAL A 44 -11.52 -15.32 -15.26
C VAL A 44 -12.11 -13.90 -15.24
N LEU A 45 -13.42 -13.76 -15.52
CA LEU A 45 -14.09 -12.45 -15.48
C LEU A 45 -14.10 -11.89 -14.06
N HIS A 46 -14.30 -12.74 -13.05
CA HIS A 46 -14.23 -12.37 -11.65
C HIS A 46 -12.82 -11.86 -11.29
N GLY A 47 -11.77 -12.58 -11.70
CA GLY A 47 -10.39 -12.13 -11.52
C GLY A 47 -10.11 -10.76 -12.16
N LEU A 48 -10.60 -10.52 -13.38
CA LEU A 48 -10.52 -9.22 -14.04
C LEU A 48 -11.25 -8.13 -13.23
N ALA A 49 -12.46 -8.44 -12.74
CA ALA A 49 -13.26 -7.49 -11.98
C ALA A 49 -12.61 -7.11 -10.65
N ILE A 50 -12.07 -8.07 -9.91
CA ILE A 50 -11.41 -7.82 -8.62
C ILE A 50 -10.05 -7.14 -8.80
N SER A 51 -9.27 -7.52 -9.82
CA SER A 51 -7.97 -6.90 -10.11
C SER A 51 -8.05 -5.52 -10.76
N ALA A 52 -9.22 -5.08 -11.24
CA ALA A 52 -9.38 -3.82 -11.96
C ALA A 52 -8.85 -2.60 -11.19
N ALA A 53 -9.06 -2.55 -9.86
CA ALA A 53 -8.51 -1.50 -9.01
C ALA A 53 -6.98 -1.53 -8.99
N LEU A 54 -6.36 -2.71 -8.96
CA LEU A 54 -4.89 -2.84 -8.95
C LEU A 54 -4.29 -2.40 -10.28
N TRP A 55 -4.92 -2.70 -11.42
CA TRP A 55 -4.51 -2.17 -12.71
C TRP A 55 -4.64 -0.64 -12.78
N GLY A 56 -5.73 -0.09 -12.22
CA GLY A 56 -5.87 1.35 -12.03
C GLY A 56 -4.74 1.92 -11.15
N THR A 57 -4.34 1.19 -10.09
CA THR A 57 -3.24 1.60 -9.21
C THR A 57 -1.89 1.64 -9.93
N VAL A 58 -1.61 0.66 -10.80
CA VAL A 58 -0.41 0.69 -11.67
C VAL A 58 -0.38 1.99 -12.48
N VAL A 59 -1.47 2.29 -13.18
CA VAL A 59 -1.56 3.50 -14.02
C VAL A 59 -1.48 4.77 -13.17
N GLY A 60 -2.21 4.82 -12.05
CA GLY A 60 -2.22 5.95 -11.13
C GLY A 60 -0.87 6.23 -10.49
N ALA A 61 -0.11 5.19 -10.13
CA ALA A 61 1.23 5.32 -9.58
C ALA A 61 2.26 5.82 -10.62
N LEU A 62 2.15 5.36 -11.86
CA LEU A 62 3.03 5.78 -12.95
C LEU A 62 2.75 7.22 -13.41
N LEU A 63 1.49 7.62 -13.46
CA LEU A 63 1.08 8.89 -14.03
C LEU A 63 0.72 9.96 -12.97
N GLY A 64 0.58 9.58 -11.69
CA GLY A 64 0.12 10.46 -10.62
C GLY A 64 1.03 11.67 -10.33
N SER A 65 2.32 11.58 -10.66
CA SER A 65 3.24 12.71 -10.57
C SER A 65 2.90 13.82 -11.58
N ILE A 66 2.37 13.49 -12.77
CA ILE A 66 2.08 14.45 -13.83
C ILE A 66 1.08 15.54 -13.37
N PRO A 67 -0.13 15.20 -12.88
CA PRO A 67 -1.05 16.22 -12.37
C PRO A 67 -0.49 16.93 -11.13
N SER A 68 0.23 16.22 -10.26
CA SER A 68 0.84 16.79 -9.06
C SER A 68 1.88 17.88 -9.39
N ASP A 69 2.71 17.64 -10.40
CA ASP A 69 3.72 18.62 -10.83
C ASP A 69 3.13 19.75 -11.66
N ARG A 70 2.13 19.45 -12.52
CA ARG A 70 1.53 20.44 -13.43
C ARG A 70 0.53 21.37 -12.74
N PHE A 71 -0.35 20.84 -11.91
CA PHE A 71 -1.47 21.60 -11.30
C PHE A 71 -1.24 21.93 -9.83
N GLY A 72 -0.32 21.25 -9.16
CA GLY A 72 -0.05 21.37 -7.74
C GLY A 72 -0.51 20.17 -6.93
N ARG A 73 -0.03 20.13 -5.69
CA ARG A 73 -0.31 18.98 -4.81
C ARG A 73 -1.76 19.01 -4.32
N ARG A 74 -2.25 20.20 -3.90
CA ARG A 74 -3.61 20.36 -3.38
C ARG A 74 -4.69 20.03 -4.42
N PRO A 75 -4.72 20.56 -5.65
CA PRO A 75 -5.70 20.16 -6.66
C PRO A 75 -5.66 18.68 -6.99
N THR A 76 -4.47 18.07 -6.99
CA THR A 76 -4.32 16.63 -7.22
C THR A 76 -4.93 15.83 -6.08
N LEU A 77 -4.70 16.20 -4.81
CA LEU A 77 -5.32 15.57 -3.64
C LEU A 77 -6.84 15.70 -3.65
N ILE A 78 -7.38 16.85 -4.05
CA ILE A 78 -8.82 17.05 -4.26
C ILE A 78 -9.34 16.13 -5.36
N GLY A 79 -8.66 16.05 -6.51
CA GLY A 79 -9.00 15.15 -7.60
C GLY A 79 -9.00 13.67 -7.19
N ILE A 80 -8.04 13.26 -6.36
CA ILE A 80 -8.00 11.92 -5.74
C ILE A 80 -9.25 11.68 -4.88
N GLY A 81 -9.66 12.66 -4.06
CA GLY A 81 -10.89 12.58 -3.26
C GLY A 81 -12.15 12.42 -4.12
N VAL A 82 -12.23 13.14 -5.24
CA VAL A 82 -13.32 13.00 -6.21
C VAL A 82 -13.34 11.59 -6.82
N LEU A 83 -12.17 11.07 -7.21
CA LEU A 83 -12.07 9.71 -7.75
C LEU A 83 -12.55 8.66 -6.73
N TYR A 84 -12.14 8.76 -5.46
CA TYR A 84 -12.61 7.87 -4.40
C TYR A 84 -14.13 7.95 -4.18
N ALA A 85 -14.70 9.15 -4.13
CA ALA A 85 -16.14 9.31 -3.93
C ALA A 85 -16.95 8.75 -5.11
N ILE A 86 -16.55 9.06 -6.35
CA ILE A 86 -17.20 8.54 -7.56
C ILE A 86 -17.06 7.03 -7.64
N SER A 87 -15.88 6.48 -7.35
CA SER A 87 -15.65 5.04 -7.44
C SER A 87 -16.42 4.26 -6.38
N ALA A 88 -16.52 4.76 -5.15
CA ALA A 88 -17.27 4.11 -4.09
C ALA A 88 -18.76 4.04 -4.43
N LEU A 89 -19.36 5.18 -4.80
CA LEU A 89 -20.76 5.23 -5.21
C LEU A 89 -21.02 4.44 -6.48
N GLY A 90 -20.15 4.59 -7.49
CA GLY A 90 -20.29 3.90 -8.76
C GLY A 90 -20.15 2.37 -8.62
N SER A 91 -19.23 1.88 -7.79
CA SER A 91 -19.09 0.44 -7.51
C SER A 91 -20.32 -0.11 -6.78
N ALA A 92 -20.87 0.63 -5.80
CA ALA A 92 -22.08 0.24 -5.08
C ALA A 92 -23.33 0.22 -5.99
N LEU A 93 -23.40 1.15 -6.94
CA LEU A 93 -24.54 1.30 -7.87
C LEU A 93 -24.31 0.60 -9.21
N ALA A 94 -23.24 -0.15 -9.37
CA ALA A 94 -22.90 -0.84 -10.61
C ALA A 94 -24.05 -1.76 -11.07
N TRP A 95 -24.32 -1.72 -12.38
CA TRP A 95 -25.41 -2.47 -13.02
C TRP A 95 -24.94 -3.72 -13.78
N GLY A 96 -23.63 -3.96 -13.82
CA GLY A 96 -23.02 -5.13 -14.46
C GLY A 96 -21.52 -5.15 -14.29
N PRO A 97 -20.83 -6.25 -14.71
CA PRO A 97 -19.41 -6.42 -14.54
C PRO A 97 -18.58 -5.28 -15.15
N ALA A 98 -18.93 -4.81 -16.35
CA ALA A 98 -18.18 -3.75 -17.03
C ALA A 98 -18.23 -2.42 -16.28
N SER A 99 -19.41 -1.99 -15.81
CA SER A 99 -19.54 -0.77 -15.01
C SER A 99 -18.78 -0.89 -13.69
N PHE A 100 -18.85 -2.05 -13.04
CA PHE A 100 -18.11 -2.33 -11.82
C PHE A 100 -16.61 -2.20 -12.05
N MET A 101 -16.05 -2.85 -13.08
CA MET A 101 -14.64 -2.77 -13.42
C MET A 101 -14.18 -1.32 -13.69
N VAL A 102 -14.98 -0.52 -14.39
CA VAL A 102 -14.67 0.90 -14.63
C VAL A 102 -14.55 1.67 -13.32
N PHE A 103 -15.52 1.54 -12.41
CA PHE A 103 -15.47 2.25 -11.14
C PHE A 103 -14.34 1.74 -10.24
N ARG A 104 -14.08 0.43 -10.23
CA ARG A 104 -12.91 -0.14 -9.52
C ARG A 104 -11.58 0.36 -10.11
N PHE A 105 -11.46 0.49 -11.42
CA PHE A 105 -10.29 1.07 -12.06
C PHE A 105 -10.07 2.54 -11.67
N LEU A 106 -11.16 3.34 -11.59
CA LEU A 106 -11.10 4.73 -11.11
C LEU A 106 -10.64 4.81 -9.64
N ALA A 107 -11.11 3.89 -8.78
CA ALA A 107 -10.59 3.78 -7.41
C ALA A 107 -9.07 3.57 -7.43
N GLY A 108 -8.61 2.64 -8.26
CA GLY A 108 -7.19 2.35 -8.43
C GLY A 108 -6.37 3.55 -8.89
N LEU A 109 -6.86 4.33 -9.85
CA LEU A 109 -6.20 5.58 -10.25
C LEU A 109 -6.00 6.52 -9.06
N GLY A 110 -7.01 6.66 -8.20
CA GLY A 110 -6.93 7.42 -6.94
C GLY A 110 -5.89 6.85 -5.98
N ILE A 111 -5.87 5.52 -5.78
CA ILE A 111 -4.89 4.82 -4.93
C ILE A 111 -3.46 5.09 -5.42
N GLY A 112 -3.20 4.84 -6.71
CA GLY A 112 -1.88 5.02 -7.30
C GLY A 112 -1.40 6.47 -7.22
N ALA A 113 -2.24 7.44 -7.58
CA ALA A 113 -1.92 8.85 -7.49
C ALA A 113 -1.68 9.29 -6.03
N SER A 114 -2.46 8.79 -5.07
CA SER A 114 -2.30 9.12 -3.65
C SER A 114 -1.00 8.57 -3.07
N SER A 115 -0.57 7.39 -3.48
CA SER A 115 0.68 6.76 -3.02
C SER A 115 1.93 7.57 -3.38
N VAL A 116 1.85 8.41 -4.43
CA VAL A 116 2.91 9.31 -4.87
C VAL A 116 2.72 10.71 -4.28
N THR A 117 1.55 11.31 -4.49
CA THR A 117 1.32 12.73 -4.17
C THR A 117 1.28 13.00 -2.67
N THR A 118 0.69 12.12 -1.87
CA THR A 118 0.51 12.35 -0.43
C THR A 118 1.83 12.40 0.34
N PRO A 119 2.76 11.43 0.19
CA PRO A 119 4.06 11.51 0.86
C PRO A 119 4.87 12.72 0.41
N ILE A 120 4.80 13.11 -0.88
CA ILE A 120 5.46 14.31 -1.40
C ILE A 120 4.89 15.56 -0.70
N TYR A 121 3.57 15.73 -0.70
CA TYR A 121 2.93 16.88 -0.05
C TYR A 121 3.32 16.98 1.43
N ILE A 122 3.20 15.87 2.18
CA ILE A 122 3.57 15.85 3.61
C ILE A 122 5.05 16.23 3.80
N SER A 123 5.95 15.73 2.95
CA SER A 123 7.38 16.01 3.05
C SER A 123 7.72 17.48 2.74
N GLU A 124 6.90 18.15 1.91
CA GLU A 124 7.09 19.55 1.48
C GLU A 124 6.55 20.56 2.50
N ILE A 125 5.56 20.17 3.34
CA ILE A 125 5.01 21.04 4.39
C ILE A 125 5.60 20.77 5.79
N ALA A 126 6.23 19.59 5.98
CA ALA A 126 6.73 19.14 7.28
C ALA A 126 8.10 19.71 7.61
N PRO A 127 8.33 20.19 8.85
CA PRO A 127 9.67 20.49 9.34
C PRO A 127 10.58 19.24 9.27
N PRO A 128 11.89 19.40 8.98
CA PRO A 128 12.83 18.30 8.81
C PRO A 128 12.79 17.27 9.96
N GLU A 129 12.72 17.73 11.21
CA GLU A 129 12.75 16.89 12.41
C GLU A 129 11.50 16.02 12.55
N LYS A 130 10.36 16.43 11.99
CA LYS A 130 9.07 15.73 12.11
C LYS A 130 8.67 15.02 10.81
N ARG A 131 9.39 15.26 9.70
CA ARG A 131 9.05 14.77 8.35
C ARG A 131 8.84 13.25 8.32
N GLY A 132 9.78 12.49 8.87
CA GLY A 132 9.68 11.02 8.89
C GLY A 132 8.44 10.51 9.61
N ARG A 133 8.11 11.10 10.78
CA ARG A 133 6.92 10.72 11.55
C ARG A 133 5.63 11.06 10.82
N LEU A 134 5.58 12.24 10.18
CA LEU A 134 4.38 12.70 9.45
C LEU A 134 4.16 11.88 8.18
N VAL A 135 5.21 11.52 7.45
CA VAL A 135 5.12 10.61 6.30
C VAL A 135 4.69 9.20 6.74
N ALA A 136 5.20 8.70 7.89
CA ALA A 136 4.79 7.40 8.42
C ALA A 136 3.28 7.34 8.78
N MET A 137 2.63 8.49 9.04
CA MET A 137 1.18 8.54 9.23
C MET A 137 0.40 8.07 8.00
N PHE A 138 0.93 8.22 6.80
CA PHE A 138 0.30 7.68 5.59
C PHE A 138 0.20 6.16 5.67
N GLN A 139 1.29 5.48 6.04
CA GLN A 139 1.29 4.01 6.22
C GLN A 139 0.36 3.58 7.36
N PHE A 140 0.38 4.28 8.49
CA PHE A 140 -0.54 4.01 9.61
C PHE A 140 -2.00 4.11 9.16
N ASN A 141 -2.35 5.15 8.38
CA ASN A 141 -3.70 5.32 7.84
C ASN A 141 -4.09 4.20 6.88
N ILE A 142 -3.17 3.67 6.07
CA ILE A 142 -3.45 2.51 5.20
C ILE A 142 -3.92 1.32 6.05
N VAL A 143 -3.17 0.94 7.08
CA VAL A 143 -3.54 -0.23 7.90
C VAL A 143 -4.78 0.03 8.75
N ALA A 144 -5.01 1.27 9.21
CA ALA A 144 -6.24 1.68 9.87
C ALA A 144 -7.46 1.59 8.93
N GLY A 145 -7.28 1.97 7.67
CA GLY A 145 -8.30 1.83 6.63
C GLY A 145 -8.66 0.38 6.33
N ILE A 146 -7.67 -0.51 6.26
CA ILE A 146 -7.88 -1.96 6.12
C ILE A 146 -8.74 -2.50 7.28
N LEU A 147 -8.39 -2.14 8.52
CA LEU A 147 -9.17 -2.55 9.68
C LEU A 147 -10.60 -2.02 9.62
N ALA A 148 -10.78 -0.74 9.31
CA ALA A 148 -12.09 -0.12 9.20
C ALA A 148 -12.97 -0.78 8.12
N ALA A 149 -12.37 -1.18 6.98
CA ALA A 149 -13.06 -1.89 5.92
C ALA A 149 -13.53 -3.29 6.39
N TYR A 150 -12.68 -4.06 7.06
CA TYR A 150 -13.10 -5.35 7.61
C TYR A 150 -14.19 -5.22 8.67
N VAL A 151 -14.11 -4.20 9.55
CA VAL A 151 -15.15 -3.92 10.54
C VAL A 151 -16.47 -3.55 9.84
N SER A 152 -16.43 -2.69 8.81
CA SER A 152 -17.62 -2.32 8.04
C SER A 152 -18.24 -3.51 7.31
N ASN A 153 -17.43 -4.38 6.71
CA ASN A 153 -17.89 -5.61 6.07
C ASN A 153 -18.59 -6.54 7.07
N TRP A 154 -18.01 -6.73 8.27
CA TRP A 154 -18.62 -7.54 9.32
C TRP A 154 -19.94 -6.96 9.82
N LEU A 155 -20.03 -5.64 10.00
CA LEU A 155 -21.25 -4.97 10.46
C LEU A 155 -22.35 -5.02 9.40
N LEU A 156 -22.01 -4.83 8.13
CA LEU A 156 -22.95 -4.76 7.01
C LEU A 156 -23.28 -6.13 6.41
N GLY A 157 -22.48 -7.16 6.70
CA GLY A 157 -22.72 -8.52 6.23
C GLY A 157 -23.96 -9.14 6.85
N GLY A 158 -24.82 -9.74 5.99
CA GLY A 158 -26.07 -10.38 6.39
C GLY A 158 -27.27 -9.43 6.49
N LEU A 159 -27.17 -8.20 6.01
CA LEU A 159 -28.31 -7.27 5.92
C LEU A 159 -29.29 -7.58 4.77
N GLY A 160 -28.93 -8.54 3.91
CA GLY A 160 -29.79 -8.97 2.80
C GLY A 160 -29.01 -9.19 1.51
N PRO A 161 -29.69 -9.48 0.39
CA PRO A 161 -29.06 -9.86 -0.88
C PRO A 161 -28.23 -8.73 -1.52
N ASN A 162 -28.38 -7.50 -1.05
CA ASN A 162 -27.64 -6.31 -1.53
C ASN A 162 -26.62 -5.80 -0.52
N ASP A 163 -26.25 -6.57 0.50
CA ASP A 163 -25.28 -6.16 1.52
C ASP A 163 -23.92 -5.75 0.94
N TRP A 164 -23.48 -6.41 -0.12
CA TRP A 164 -22.27 -6.06 -0.85
C TRP A 164 -22.25 -4.62 -1.39
N ARG A 165 -23.44 -4.08 -1.78
CA ARG A 165 -23.58 -2.69 -2.23
C ARG A 165 -23.36 -1.71 -1.08
N PHE A 166 -23.87 -2.04 0.10
CA PHE A 166 -23.65 -1.23 1.30
C PHE A 166 -22.19 -1.29 1.76
N MET A 167 -21.54 -2.48 1.68
CA MET A 167 -20.12 -2.62 1.98
C MET A 167 -19.26 -1.70 1.10
N LEU A 168 -19.47 -1.71 -0.22
CA LEU A 168 -18.73 -0.86 -1.14
C LEU A 168 -19.11 0.62 -1.00
N GLY A 169 -20.41 0.91 -0.82
CA GLY A 169 -20.94 2.28 -0.77
C GLY A 169 -20.53 3.04 0.49
N VAL A 170 -20.36 2.36 1.63
CA VAL A 170 -19.98 3.02 2.88
C VAL A 170 -18.64 3.76 2.80
N GLN A 171 -17.77 3.36 1.89
CA GLN A 171 -16.51 4.06 1.60
C GLN A 171 -16.74 5.51 1.10
N ALA A 172 -17.90 5.81 0.53
CA ALA A 172 -18.23 7.17 0.11
C ALA A 172 -18.22 8.16 1.29
N LEU A 173 -18.57 7.70 2.50
CA LEU A 173 -18.55 8.56 3.69
C LEU A 173 -17.14 9.10 4.01
N PRO A 174 -16.12 8.26 4.26
CA PRO A 174 -14.77 8.76 4.48
C PRO A 174 -14.19 9.46 3.23
N ALA A 175 -14.61 9.09 2.01
CA ALA A 175 -14.16 9.76 0.79
C ALA A 175 -14.65 11.21 0.70
N VAL A 176 -15.91 11.48 1.04
CA VAL A 176 -16.48 12.83 1.08
C VAL A 176 -15.85 13.64 2.22
N LEU A 177 -15.62 13.04 3.39
CA LEU A 177 -14.94 13.70 4.50
C LEU A 177 -13.51 14.10 4.10
N TYR A 178 -12.75 13.20 3.47
CA TYR A 178 -11.43 13.49 2.95
C TYR A 178 -11.46 14.61 1.90
N LEU A 179 -12.35 14.52 0.91
CA LEU A 179 -12.51 15.50 -0.16
C LEU A 179 -12.78 16.90 0.42
N THR A 180 -13.69 16.97 1.38
CA THR A 180 -14.02 18.22 2.08
C THR A 180 -12.80 18.75 2.82
N ALA A 181 -12.11 17.93 3.61
CA ALA A 181 -10.92 18.33 4.34
C ALA A 181 -9.78 18.76 3.42
N ALA A 182 -9.59 18.11 2.28
CA ALA A 182 -8.57 18.45 1.28
C ALA A 182 -8.80 19.86 0.65
N CYS A 183 -10.03 20.36 0.65
CA CYS A 183 -10.31 21.71 0.19
C CYS A 183 -9.78 22.80 1.14
N PHE A 184 -9.46 22.48 2.40
CA PHE A 184 -9.01 23.43 3.42
C PHE A 184 -7.50 23.40 3.70
N ILE A 185 -6.76 22.44 3.13
CA ILE A 185 -5.30 22.45 3.25
C ILE A 185 -4.69 23.45 2.26
N PRO A 186 -3.53 24.07 2.58
CA PRO A 186 -2.83 24.97 1.65
C PRO A 186 -2.17 24.17 0.51
N GLU A 187 -1.74 24.89 -0.53
CA GLU A 187 -0.86 24.31 -1.53
C GLU A 187 0.55 24.08 -0.96
N SER A 188 1.34 23.22 -1.61
CA SER A 188 2.72 23.02 -1.24
C SER A 188 3.53 24.32 -1.40
N PRO A 189 4.19 24.79 -0.33
CA PRO A 189 5.01 25.99 -0.41
C PRO A 189 6.20 25.79 -1.35
N ARG A 190 6.74 24.58 -1.38
CA ARG A 190 7.84 24.23 -2.28
C ARG A 190 7.41 24.33 -3.74
N TRP A 191 6.27 23.75 -4.09
CA TRP A 191 5.73 23.83 -5.45
C TRP A 191 5.37 25.26 -5.86
N LEU A 192 4.79 26.05 -4.96
CA LEU A 192 4.48 27.46 -5.21
C LEU A 192 5.72 28.28 -5.55
N ALA A 193 6.78 28.13 -4.76
CA ALA A 193 8.03 28.85 -4.96
C ALA A 193 8.73 28.44 -6.26
N PHE A 194 8.88 27.13 -6.53
CA PHE A 194 9.69 26.63 -7.63
C PHE A 194 8.98 26.56 -8.96
N SER A 195 7.71 26.04 -8.95
CA SER A 195 7.00 25.82 -10.21
C SER A 195 6.17 27.03 -10.65
N ARG A 196 5.84 27.94 -9.73
CA ARG A 196 4.98 29.10 -10.00
C ARG A 196 5.63 30.45 -9.71
N GLY A 197 6.81 30.49 -9.10
CA GLY A 197 7.46 31.74 -8.71
C GLY A 197 6.71 32.56 -7.63
N ARG A 198 5.72 31.92 -6.93
CA ARG A 198 4.88 32.59 -5.92
C ARG A 198 5.55 32.54 -4.54
N VAL A 199 6.72 33.19 -4.44
CA VAL A 199 7.62 33.13 -3.29
C VAL A 199 6.98 33.67 -2.01
N GLU A 200 6.25 34.79 -2.09
CA GLU A 200 5.64 35.43 -0.92
C GLU A 200 4.53 34.54 -0.32
N GLU A 201 3.73 33.90 -1.16
CA GLU A 201 2.70 32.95 -0.68
C GLU A 201 3.32 31.72 -0.05
N ALA A 202 4.37 31.18 -0.66
CA ALA A 202 5.13 30.07 -0.09
C ALA A 202 5.68 30.41 1.30
N ARG A 203 6.26 31.61 1.43
CA ARG A 203 6.78 32.14 2.70
C ARG A 203 5.67 32.29 3.75
N ALA A 204 4.49 32.79 3.36
CA ALA A 204 3.35 32.95 4.26
C ALA A 204 2.83 31.59 4.79
N ILE A 205 2.84 30.53 3.96
CA ILE A 205 2.47 29.18 4.39
C ILE A 205 3.52 28.61 5.35
N LEU A 206 4.82 28.74 5.02
CA LEU A 206 5.92 28.27 5.86
C LEU A 206 5.95 28.99 7.21
N ALA A 207 5.70 30.31 7.25
CA ALA A 207 5.61 31.07 8.50
C ALA A 207 4.51 30.57 9.45
N ARG A 208 3.44 29.97 8.91
CA ARG A 208 2.39 29.32 9.72
C ARG A 208 2.82 27.94 10.25
N SER A 209 3.75 27.28 9.57
CA SER A 209 4.23 25.93 9.93
C SER A 209 5.39 25.99 10.93
N ASP A 210 6.41 26.79 10.64
CA ASP A 210 7.59 26.98 11.49
C ASP A 210 8.45 28.11 10.89
N GLY A 211 8.42 29.28 11.51
CA GLY A 211 9.05 30.50 10.95
C GLY A 211 10.57 30.39 10.77
N GLU A 212 11.27 29.59 11.58
CA GLU A 212 12.72 29.40 11.48
C GLU A 212 13.15 28.59 10.25
N HIS A 213 12.28 27.70 9.73
CA HIS A 213 12.58 26.86 8.57
C HIS A 213 12.20 27.48 7.23
N ALA A 214 11.43 28.57 7.21
CA ALA A 214 11.02 29.22 5.98
C ALA A 214 12.22 29.63 5.11
N ASP A 215 13.21 30.25 5.73
CA ASP A 215 14.41 30.73 5.03
C ASP A 215 15.35 29.59 4.62
N ALA A 216 15.45 28.52 5.43
CA ALA A 216 16.22 27.32 5.10
C ALA A 216 15.62 26.54 3.92
N VAL A 217 14.30 26.38 3.89
CA VAL A 217 13.59 25.77 2.75
C VAL A 217 13.75 26.62 1.50
N MET A 218 13.68 27.95 1.62
CA MET A 218 13.87 28.86 0.51
C MET A 218 15.32 28.91 0.02
N ALA A 219 16.32 28.78 0.91
CA ALA A 219 17.73 28.73 0.55
C ALA A 219 18.16 27.43 -0.13
N ALA A 220 17.50 26.30 0.20
CA ALA A 220 17.72 24.99 -0.44
C ALA A 220 17.15 24.90 -1.89
N VAL A 221 16.63 26.01 -2.39
CA VAL A 221 16.13 26.23 -3.73
C VAL A 221 17.29 26.32 -4.71
N GLY A 222 17.64 25.27 -5.37
CA GLY A 222 18.67 25.27 -6.43
C GLY A 222 19.67 24.12 -6.36
N ASP A 223 19.76 23.42 -5.23
CA ASP A 223 20.72 22.34 -5.03
C ASP A 223 20.13 20.92 -5.24
N GLU A 224 19.11 20.75 -6.08
CA GLU A 224 18.74 19.37 -6.43
C GLU A 224 19.84 18.74 -7.30
N PRO A 225 20.42 17.60 -6.87
CA PRO A 225 21.39 16.88 -7.69
C PRO A 225 20.74 16.46 -9.02
N PRO A 226 21.48 16.50 -10.14
CA PRO A 226 20.95 16.14 -11.44
C PRO A 226 20.37 14.71 -11.41
N ARG A 227 19.14 14.56 -11.90
CA ARG A 227 18.48 13.25 -11.94
C ARG A 227 19.16 12.37 -12.98
N VAL A 228 19.47 11.14 -12.58
CA VAL A 228 19.97 10.09 -13.48
C VAL A 228 19.02 9.87 -14.66
N THR A 229 19.51 9.78 -15.89
CA THR A 229 18.70 9.48 -17.08
C THR A 229 18.21 8.01 -17.07
N LEU A 230 17.18 7.65 -17.87
CA LEU A 230 16.73 6.26 -17.98
C LEU A 230 17.85 5.33 -18.47
N ARG A 231 18.62 5.77 -19.48
CA ARG A 231 19.73 4.98 -20.02
C ARG A 231 20.81 4.72 -18.96
N GLU A 232 21.12 5.72 -18.18
CA GLU A 232 22.09 5.61 -17.09
C GLU A 232 21.57 4.74 -15.94
N PHE A 233 20.29 4.83 -15.60
CA PHE A 233 19.67 3.98 -14.59
C PHE A 233 19.75 2.49 -14.94
N TYR A 234 19.55 2.13 -16.20
CA TYR A 234 19.70 0.73 -16.67
C TYR A 234 21.14 0.37 -17.10
N SER A 235 22.14 1.14 -16.69
CA SER A 235 23.54 0.79 -16.89
C SER A 235 24.03 -0.27 -15.89
N ALA A 236 25.19 -0.87 -16.16
CA ALA A 236 25.82 -1.88 -15.29
C ALA A 236 25.96 -1.42 -13.84
N ARG A 237 26.13 -0.10 -13.62
CA ARG A 237 26.28 0.52 -12.30
C ARG A 237 25.12 0.21 -11.35
N PHE A 238 23.88 0.18 -11.85
CA PHE A 238 22.69 -0.01 -11.03
C PHE A 238 22.09 -1.41 -11.13
N THR A 239 22.74 -2.36 -11.81
CA THR A 239 22.20 -3.72 -12.01
C THR A 239 21.84 -4.39 -10.69
N ARG A 240 22.72 -4.35 -9.69
CA ARG A 240 22.49 -4.98 -8.39
C ARG A 240 21.40 -4.29 -7.57
N PRO A 241 21.38 -2.96 -7.38
CA PRO A 241 20.24 -2.27 -6.76
C PRO A 241 18.92 -2.52 -7.46
N ILE A 242 18.89 -2.55 -8.80
CA ILE A 242 17.69 -2.86 -9.59
C ILE A 242 17.20 -4.27 -9.30
N LEU A 243 18.09 -5.27 -9.31
CA LEU A 243 17.75 -6.66 -9.01
C LEU A 243 17.22 -6.81 -7.58
N LEU A 244 17.84 -6.17 -6.60
CA LEU A 244 17.40 -6.20 -5.20
C LEU A 244 16.01 -5.56 -5.03
N ALA A 245 15.76 -4.41 -5.64
CA ALA A 245 14.46 -3.74 -5.61
C ALA A 245 13.37 -4.57 -6.28
N PHE A 246 13.68 -5.15 -7.45
CA PHE A 246 12.77 -6.05 -8.19
C PHE A 246 12.44 -7.28 -7.36
N LEU A 247 13.45 -8.02 -6.87
CA LEU A 247 13.23 -9.26 -6.11
C LEU A 247 12.48 -9.01 -4.80
N LEU A 248 12.78 -7.91 -4.10
CA LEU A 248 12.08 -7.55 -2.88
C LEU A 248 10.59 -7.28 -3.15
N ALA A 249 10.27 -6.50 -4.18
CA ALA A 249 8.89 -6.21 -4.56
C ALA A 249 8.16 -7.43 -5.14
N PHE A 250 8.84 -8.28 -5.90
CA PHE A 250 8.35 -9.54 -6.44
C PHE A 250 7.98 -10.51 -5.30
N PHE A 251 8.90 -10.79 -4.38
CA PHE A 251 8.63 -11.69 -3.26
C PHE A 251 7.58 -11.13 -2.30
N ASN A 252 7.48 -9.82 -2.16
CA ASN A 252 6.41 -9.21 -1.38
C ASN A 252 5.03 -9.70 -1.86
N GLN A 253 4.79 -9.71 -3.17
CA GLN A 253 3.52 -10.15 -3.73
C GLN A 253 3.41 -11.67 -3.81
N MET A 254 4.51 -12.36 -4.11
CA MET A 254 4.56 -13.82 -4.15
C MET A 254 4.40 -14.48 -2.78
N SER A 255 4.39 -13.72 -1.69
CA SER A 255 3.97 -14.20 -0.37
C SER A 255 2.48 -14.57 -0.33
N GLY A 256 1.67 -14.03 -1.25
CA GLY A 256 0.22 -14.19 -1.27
C GLY A 256 -0.53 -13.14 -0.43
N ILE A 257 0.13 -12.05 0.00
CA ILE A 257 -0.49 -11.05 0.89
C ILE A 257 -1.79 -10.48 0.32
N ASN A 258 -1.80 -10.06 -0.95
CA ASN A 258 -3.02 -9.53 -1.56
C ASN A 258 -4.07 -10.62 -1.80
N ALA A 259 -3.66 -11.85 -2.11
CA ALA A 259 -4.58 -12.99 -2.18
C ALA A 259 -5.30 -13.20 -0.84
N ILE A 260 -4.56 -13.15 0.27
CA ILE A 260 -5.13 -13.32 1.62
C ILE A 260 -6.03 -12.14 1.98
N ILE A 261 -5.60 -10.88 1.75
CA ILE A 261 -6.41 -9.70 2.09
C ILE A 261 -7.70 -9.63 1.28
N TYR A 262 -7.64 -9.87 -0.03
CA TYR A 262 -8.78 -9.74 -0.94
C TYR A 262 -9.78 -10.89 -0.82
N PHE A 263 -9.32 -12.10 -0.47
CA PHE A 263 -10.13 -13.30 -0.40
C PHE A 263 -10.24 -13.85 1.03
N ALA A 264 -9.97 -13.03 2.08
CA ALA A 264 -9.95 -13.47 3.47
C ALA A 264 -11.22 -14.21 3.92
N PRO A 265 -12.46 -13.69 3.71
CA PRO A 265 -13.66 -14.41 4.11
C PRO A 265 -13.78 -15.75 3.38
N ARG A 266 -13.49 -15.83 2.09
CA ARG A 266 -13.53 -17.07 1.29
C ARG A 266 -12.55 -18.13 1.83
N ILE A 267 -11.34 -17.72 2.24
CA ILE A 267 -10.35 -18.62 2.84
C ILE A 267 -10.86 -19.15 4.18
N PHE A 268 -11.45 -18.31 5.02
CA PHE A 268 -12.02 -18.72 6.30
C PHE A 268 -13.26 -19.60 6.14
N GLU A 269 -14.11 -19.34 5.14
CA GLU A 269 -15.24 -20.20 4.81
C GLU A 269 -14.76 -21.58 4.31
N ALA A 270 -13.70 -21.63 3.49
CA ALA A 270 -13.08 -22.86 3.06
C ALA A 270 -12.47 -23.65 4.24
N ALA A 271 -12.07 -22.96 5.31
CA ALA A 271 -11.64 -23.56 6.58
C ALA A 271 -12.80 -24.02 7.49
N GLY A 272 -14.07 -23.83 7.06
CA GLY A 272 -15.26 -24.28 7.76
C GLY A 272 -15.96 -23.23 8.62
N LEU A 273 -15.57 -21.96 8.56
CA LEU A 273 -16.28 -20.90 9.28
C LEU A 273 -17.57 -20.51 8.53
N ALA A 274 -18.65 -20.26 9.29
CA ALA A 274 -19.83 -19.64 8.71
C ALA A 274 -19.53 -18.20 8.25
N GLN A 275 -20.22 -17.72 7.24
CA GLN A 275 -19.99 -16.41 6.59
C GLN A 275 -19.79 -15.26 7.59
N LYS A 276 -20.67 -15.12 8.58
CA LYS A 276 -20.56 -14.04 9.59
C LYS A 276 -19.30 -14.18 10.46
N SER A 277 -18.91 -15.42 10.78
CA SER A 277 -17.66 -15.70 11.52
C SER A 277 -16.43 -15.48 10.66
N ALA A 278 -16.48 -15.76 9.37
CA ALA A 278 -15.41 -15.49 8.42
C ALA A 278 -15.16 -13.98 8.25
N LEU A 279 -16.23 -13.18 8.16
CA LEU A 279 -16.14 -11.72 8.16
C LEU A 279 -15.53 -11.18 9.48
N LEU A 280 -15.93 -11.75 10.63
CA LEU A 280 -15.34 -11.38 11.93
C LEU A 280 -13.87 -11.79 12.03
N ALA A 281 -13.50 -12.97 11.56
CA ALA A 281 -12.11 -13.39 11.51
C ALA A 281 -11.25 -12.45 10.64
N SER A 282 -11.83 -11.92 9.56
CA SER A 282 -11.14 -10.92 8.73
C SER A 282 -10.87 -9.60 9.50
N VAL A 283 -11.70 -9.21 10.47
CA VAL A 283 -11.39 -8.10 11.40
C VAL A 283 -10.10 -8.41 12.18
N GLY A 284 -9.90 -9.67 12.60
CA GLY A 284 -8.67 -10.11 13.25
C GLY A 284 -7.42 -9.91 12.38
N ILE A 285 -7.52 -10.10 11.05
CA ILE A 285 -6.45 -9.74 10.10
C ILE A 285 -6.12 -8.25 10.21
N GLY A 286 -7.13 -7.38 10.18
CA GLY A 286 -6.94 -5.93 10.28
C GLY A 286 -6.31 -5.50 11.60
N VAL A 287 -6.77 -6.06 12.73
CA VAL A 287 -6.21 -5.79 14.08
C VAL A 287 -4.75 -6.23 14.14
N THR A 288 -4.44 -7.46 13.72
CA THR A 288 -3.07 -7.99 13.71
C THR A 288 -2.17 -7.13 12.84
N ASN A 289 -2.62 -6.76 11.63
CA ASN A 289 -1.85 -5.92 10.72
C ASN A 289 -1.55 -4.56 11.35
N LEU A 290 -2.53 -3.90 11.95
CA LEU A 290 -2.35 -2.59 12.58
C LEU A 290 -1.35 -2.66 13.75
N LEU A 291 -1.53 -3.59 14.68
CA LEU A 291 -0.68 -3.69 15.87
C LEU A 291 0.76 -4.04 15.51
N VAL A 292 0.95 -5.00 14.61
CA VAL A 292 2.30 -5.46 14.23
C VAL A 292 2.99 -4.47 13.30
N THR A 293 2.27 -3.73 12.45
CA THR A 293 2.86 -2.63 11.66
C THR A 293 3.42 -1.54 12.58
N VAL A 294 2.67 -1.14 13.62
CA VAL A 294 3.18 -0.18 14.61
C VAL A 294 4.44 -0.71 15.29
N ALA A 295 4.45 -1.97 15.72
CA ALA A 295 5.64 -2.59 16.30
C ALA A 295 6.81 -2.63 15.32
N GLY A 296 6.57 -2.98 14.05
CA GLY A 296 7.59 -3.01 13.00
C GLY A 296 8.26 -1.66 12.78
N VAL A 297 7.47 -0.59 12.69
CA VAL A 297 7.99 0.79 12.55
C VAL A 297 8.87 1.19 13.73
N LEU A 298 8.55 0.74 14.96
CA LEU A 298 9.39 1.01 16.14
C LEU A 298 10.66 0.16 16.18
N LEU A 299 10.65 -1.00 15.55
CA LEU A 299 11.75 -1.97 15.59
C LEU A 299 12.74 -1.81 14.42
N ILE A 300 12.34 -1.24 13.30
CA ILE A 300 13.16 -1.21 12.07
C ILE A 300 14.53 -0.56 12.28
N ASP A 301 14.62 0.51 13.06
CA ASP A 301 15.88 1.20 13.34
C ASP A 301 16.69 0.51 14.45
N ARG A 302 16.05 -0.32 15.29
CA ARG A 302 16.72 -1.07 16.35
C ARG A 302 17.29 -2.40 15.89
N MET A 303 16.55 -3.12 15.04
CA MET A 303 16.92 -4.48 14.62
C MET A 303 17.60 -4.51 13.25
N GLY A 304 17.31 -3.55 12.38
CA GLY A 304 17.80 -3.52 11.02
C GLY A 304 16.86 -4.21 10.02
N ARG A 305 17.09 -3.92 8.74
CA ARG A 305 16.21 -4.31 7.64
C ARG A 305 16.28 -5.82 7.36
N ARG A 306 17.51 -6.36 7.35
CA ARG A 306 17.75 -7.78 7.09
C ARG A 306 17.23 -8.68 8.21
N ALA A 307 17.40 -8.28 9.47
CA ALA A 307 16.91 -9.05 10.61
C ALA A 307 15.39 -9.15 10.63
N LEU A 308 14.66 -8.04 10.38
CA LEU A 308 13.20 -8.04 10.28
C LEU A 308 12.70 -8.88 9.11
N MET A 309 13.41 -8.84 7.97
CA MET A 309 13.09 -9.71 6.83
C MET A 309 13.27 -11.19 7.15
N LEU A 310 14.31 -11.58 7.90
CA LEU A 310 14.51 -12.98 8.33
C LEU A 310 13.40 -13.44 9.27
N ILE A 311 13.04 -12.61 10.26
CA ILE A 311 11.95 -12.90 11.20
C ILE A 311 10.63 -13.04 10.44
N GLY A 312 10.30 -12.10 9.55
CA GLY A 312 9.10 -12.16 8.73
C GLY A 312 9.08 -13.39 7.81
N THR A 313 10.22 -13.72 7.18
CA THR A 313 10.31 -14.90 6.31
C THR A 313 10.17 -16.21 7.08
N ALA A 314 10.74 -16.32 8.27
CA ALA A 314 10.55 -17.49 9.14
C ALA A 314 9.06 -17.63 9.55
N GLY A 315 8.42 -16.51 9.92
CA GLY A 315 6.99 -16.49 10.20
C GLY A 315 6.11 -16.88 9.01
N TYR A 316 6.46 -16.48 7.80
CA TYR A 316 5.79 -16.91 6.57
C TYR A 316 5.91 -18.43 6.35
N LEU A 317 7.10 -18.98 6.49
CA LEU A 317 7.32 -20.41 6.29
C LEU A 317 6.52 -21.24 7.30
N VAL A 318 6.53 -20.85 8.57
CA VAL A 318 5.73 -21.54 9.60
C VAL A 318 4.24 -21.40 9.29
N SER A 319 3.75 -20.19 9.04
CA SER A 319 2.32 -19.94 8.86
C SER A 319 1.77 -20.59 7.59
N LEU A 320 2.42 -20.39 6.44
CA LEU A 320 1.97 -20.96 5.16
C LEU A 320 2.07 -22.49 5.16
N GLY A 321 3.14 -23.05 5.76
CA GLY A 321 3.29 -24.50 5.93
C GLY A 321 2.17 -25.10 6.78
N MET A 322 1.83 -24.47 7.90
CA MET A 322 0.76 -24.93 8.79
C MET A 322 -0.64 -24.74 8.20
N VAL A 323 -0.88 -23.68 7.44
CA VAL A 323 -2.14 -23.51 6.69
C VAL A 323 -2.27 -24.60 5.61
N ALA A 324 -1.20 -24.84 4.85
CA ALA A 324 -1.19 -25.92 3.86
C ALA A 324 -1.43 -27.30 4.51
N TRP A 325 -0.76 -27.59 5.62
CA TRP A 325 -0.97 -28.81 6.39
C TRP A 325 -2.41 -28.94 6.88
N GLY A 326 -2.97 -27.87 7.45
CA GLY A 326 -4.35 -27.84 7.96
C GLY A 326 -5.37 -28.20 6.88
N PHE A 327 -5.24 -27.62 5.67
CA PHE A 327 -6.11 -27.97 4.54
C PHE A 327 -5.85 -29.38 3.99
N ALA A 328 -4.59 -29.83 3.94
CA ALA A 328 -4.24 -31.16 3.41
C ALA A 328 -4.73 -32.30 4.31
N THR A 329 -4.79 -32.08 5.62
CA THR A 329 -5.15 -33.10 6.63
C THR A 329 -6.55 -32.92 7.22
N ALA A 330 -7.33 -31.97 6.69
CA ALA A 330 -8.65 -31.58 7.21
C ALA A 330 -8.66 -31.04 8.67
N HIS A 331 -7.50 -30.63 9.20
CA HIS A 331 -7.40 -29.94 10.50
C HIS A 331 -7.57 -28.43 10.34
N THR A 332 -8.66 -28.01 9.69
CA THR A 332 -8.86 -26.60 9.25
C THR A 332 -9.07 -25.63 10.41
N ALA A 333 -9.35 -26.09 11.62
CA ALA A 333 -9.47 -25.24 12.82
C ALA A 333 -8.20 -24.43 13.13
N VAL A 334 -7.02 -24.87 12.67
CA VAL A 334 -5.76 -24.14 12.87
C VAL A 334 -5.59 -22.98 11.88
N VAL A 335 -6.28 -23.00 10.75
CA VAL A 335 -6.08 -22.05 9.63
C VAL A 335 -6.22 -20.59 10.07
N PRO A 336 -7.26 -20.15 10.78
CA PRO A 336 -7.39 -18.75 11.18
C PRO A 336 -6.20 -18.24 12.00
N GLY A 337 -5.71 -19.03 12.97
CA GLY A 337 -4.57 -18.67 13.81
C GLY A 337 -3.28 -18.48 13.00
N PHE A 338 -3.03 -19.38 12.04
CA PHE A 338 -1.84 -19.26 11.19
C PHE A 338 -1.97 -18.20 10.08
N ILE A 339 -3.19 -17.85 9.64
CA ILE A 339 -3.41 -16.65 8.82
C ILE A 339 -3.06 -15.38 9.62
N PHE A 340 -3.42 -15.29 10.89
CA PHE A 340 -3.01 -14.14 11.73
C PHE A 340 -1.49 -14.10 11.91
N LEU A 341 -0.83 -15.24 12.10
CA LEU A 341 0.63 -15.31 12.15
C LEU A 341 1.25 -14.88 10.81
N PHE A 342 0.67 -15.28 9.67
CA PHE A 342 1.09 -14.82 8.34
C PHE A 342 1.02 -13.30 8.23
N ILE A 343 -0.09 -12.68 8.64
CA ILE A 343 -0.25 -11.22 8.61
C ILE A 343 0.77 -10.54 9.53
N ALA A 344 1.01 -11.09 10.72
CA ALA A 344 2.03 -10.57 11.64
C ALA A 344 3.44 -10.65 11.01
N ALA A 345 3.76 -11.78 10.39
CA ALA A 345 5.02 -11.99 9.68
C ALA A 345 5.20 -11.01 8.51
N HIS A 346 4.12 -10.75 7.75
CA HIS A 346 4.11 -9.73 6.71
C HIS A 346 4.37 -8.35 7.27
N ALA A 347 3.60 -7.94 8.25
CA ALA A 347 3.63 -6.58 8.79
C ALA A 347 5.00 -6.23 9.39
N ILE A 348 5.65 -7.16 10.12
CA ILE A 348 6.96 -6.91 10.74
C ILE A 348 8.11 -7.01 9.74
N GLY A 349 8.01 -7.87 8.73
CA GLY A 349 9.03 -8.11 7.70
C GLY A 349 8.81 -7.22 6.48
N GLN A 350 8.20 -7.81 5.46
CA GLN A 350 8.01 -7.19 4.15
C GLN A 350 7.24 -5.85 4.20
N GLY A 351 6.15 -5.77 4.97
CA GLY A 351 5.31 -4.58 5.04
C GLY A 351 6.05 -3.35 5.60
N THR A 352 6.91 -3.57 6.59
CA THR A 352 7.71 -2.50 7.21
C THR A 352 8.97 -2.18 6.40
N VAL A 353 9.63 -3.20 5.82
CA VAL A 353 10.99 -3.06 5.27
C VAL A 353 11.01 -2.60 3.82
N ILE A 354 10.05 -3.02 2.99
CA ILE A 354 10.14 -2.89 1.53
C ILE A 354 10.45 -1.46 1.05
N TRP A 355 9.66 -0.48 1.45
CA TRP A 355 9.79 0.88 0.95
C TRP A 355 11.01 1.61 1.49
N VAL A 356 11.36 1.33 2.74
CA VAL A 356 12.55 1.88 3.39
C VAL A 356 13.80 1.32 2.70
N TYR A 357 13.90 0.01 2.54
CA TYR A 357 15.04 -0.63 1.91
C TYR A 357 15.27 -0.17 0.47
N ILE A 358 14.20 -0.11 -0.36
CA ILE A 358 14.30 0.38 -1.73
C ILE A 358 14.81 1.83 -1.76
N SER A 359 14.42 2.68 -0.80
CA SER A 359 14.92 4.05 -0.73
C SER A 359 16.38 4.15 -0.31
N GLU A 360 16.91 3.16 0.41
CA GLU A 360 18.27 3.15 0.97
C GLU A 360 19.32 2.53 0.04
N ILE A 361 18.94 1.69 -0.91
CA ILE A 361 19.87 1.02 -1.83
C ILE A 361 20.21 1.85 -3.08
N PHE A 362 19.52 2.96 -3.31
CA PHE A 362 19.80 3.86 -4.43
C PHE A 362 20.36 5.20 -3.94
N PRO A 363 21.39 5.76 -4.61
CA PRO A 363 21.84 7.12 -4.33
C PRO A 363 20.74 8.14 -4.65
N ASN A 364 20.84 9.34 -4.06
CA ASN A 364 19.83 10.40 -4.18
C ASN A 364 19.37 10.65 -5.62
N ALA A 365 20.31 10.73 -6.57
CA ALA A 365 20.05 10.98 -8.00
C ALA A 365 19.22 9.88 -8.68
N ALA A 366 19.31 8.63 -8.24
CA ALA A 366 18.63 7.46 -8.82
C ALA A 366 17.41 6.98 -8.00
N ARG A 367 17.24 7.46 -6.75
CA ARG A 367 16.25 6.98 -5.78
C ARG A 367 14.82 7.02 -6.31
N ALA A 368 14.42 8.11 -6.96
CA ALA A 368 13.07 8.23 -7.52
C ALA A 368 12.77 7.14 -8.56
N ARG A 369 13.76 6.79 -9.40
CA ARG A 369 13.64 5.71 -10.39
C ARG A 369 13.61 4.33 -9.73
N GLY A 370 14.42 4.13 -8.68
CA GLY A 370 14.41 2.89 -7.88
C GLY A 370 13.06 2.66 -7.18
N GLN A 371 12.49 3.70 -6.59
CA GLN A 371 11.15 3.65 -6.00
C GLN A 371 10.06 3.39 -7.05
N ALA A 372 10.16 4.01 -8.22
CA ALA A 372 9.22 3.77 -9.32
C ALA A 372 9.29 2.31 -9.82
N LEU A 373 10.51 1.75 -9.95
CA LEU A 373 10.71 0.34 -10.30
C LEU A 373 10.10 -0.59 -9.26
N GLY A 374 10.41 -0.38 -7.98
CA GLY A 374 9.87 -1.20 -6.89
C GLY A 374 8.34 -1.12 -6.80
N SER A 375 7.78 0.09 -6.84
CA SER A 375 6.32 0.30 -6.87
C SER A 375 5.67 -0.32 -8.10
N GLY A 376 6.25 -0.14 -9.29
CA GLY A 376 5.74 -0.72 -10.52
C GLY A 376 5.70 -2.24 -10.45
N THR A 377 6.81 -2.86 -10.02
CA THR A 377 6.87 -4.32 -9.81
C THR A 377 5.82 -4.79 -8.82
N HIS A 378 5.73 -4.11 -7.66
CA HIS A 378 4.77 -4.44 -6.60
C HIS A 378 3.33 -4.44 -7.14
N TRP A 379 2.89 -3.36 -7.76
CA TRP A 379 1.50 -3.23 -8.22
C TRP A 379 1.16 -4.13 -9.40
N VAL A 380 2.09 -4.32 -10.35
CA VAL A 380 1.89 -5.27 -11.46
C VAL A 380 1.76 -6.69 -10.92
N MET A 381 2.63 -7.11 -10.01
CA MET A 381 2.56 -8.45 -9.42
C MET A 381 1.30 -8.63 -8.55
N ALA A 382 0.88 -7.60 -7.81
CA ALA A 382 -0.37 -7.60 -7.07
C ALA A 382 -1.58 -7.79 -8.00
N ALA A 383 -1.62 -7.04 -9.12
CA ALA A 383 -2.70 -7.14 -10.10
C ALA A 383 -2.74 -8.51 -10.77
N LEU A 384 -1.59 -9.05 -11.17
CA LEU A 384 -1.50 -10.38 -11.79
C LEU A 384 -1.93 -11.49 -10.82
N LEU A 385 -1.44 -11.45 -9.58
CA LEU A 385 -1.80 -12.45 -8.58
C LEU A 385 -3.30 -12.42 -8.28
N THR A 386 -3.87 -11.23 -8.07
CA THR A 386 -5.31 -11.07 -7.80
C THR A 386 -6.16 -11.49 -9.00
N LEU A 387 -5.70 -11.22 -10.23
CA LEU A 387 -6.36 -11.67 -11.47
C LEU A 387 -6.47 -13.20 -11.54
N VAL A 388 -5.40 -13.91 -11.18
CA VAL A 388 -5.32 -15.37 -11.32
C VAL A 388 -5.96 -16.09 -10.13
N MET A 389 -6.06 -15.45 -8.96
CA MET A 389 -6.54 -16.09 -7.73
C MET A 389 -7.90 -16.81 -7.84
N PRO A 390 -8.98 -16.23 -8.43
CA PRO A 390 -10.25 -16.95 -8.55
C PRO A 390 -10.12 -18.24 -9.34
N VAL A 391 -9.31 -18.25 -10.41
CA VAL A 391 -9.04 -19.45 -11.21
C VAL A 391 -8.27 -20.48 -10.39
N LEU A 392 -7.25 -20.06 -9.60
CA LEU A 392 -6.52 -20.96 -8.71
C LEU A 392 -7.42 -21.57 -7.64
N LEU A 393 -8.27 -20.74 -7.01
CA LEU A 393 -9.23 -21.19 -5.98
C LEU A 393 -10.28 -22.17 -6.52
N ALA A 394 -10.64 -22.05 -7.80
CA ALA A 394 -11.59 -22.95 -8.45
C ALA A 394 -10.94 -24.26 -8.96
N SER A 395 -9.65 -24.21 -9.34
CA SER A 395 -8.97 -25.30 -10.06
C SER A 395 -8.06 -26.14 -9.16
N LEU A 396 -7.56 -25.58 -8.05
CA LEU A 396 -6.58 -26.25 -7.18
C LEU A 396 -7.16 -26.46 -5.79
N ALA A 397 -6.74 -27.56 -5.15
CA ALA A 397 -7.01 -27.75 -3.73
C ALA A 397 -6.34 -26.62 -2.91
N PRO A 398 -6.99 -26.07 -1.86
CA PRO A 398 -6.46 -24.95 -1.10
C PRO A 398 -5.03 -25.13 -0.61
N TYR A 399 -4.66 -26.34 -0.15
CA TYR A 399 -3.31 -26.61 0.33
C TYR A 399 -2.22 -26.40 -0.73
N LEU A 400 -2.51 -26.65 -2.02
CA LEU A 400 -1.54 -26.44 -3.11
C LEU A 400 -1.24 -24.97 -3.32
N ILE A 401 -2.23 -24.09 -3.16
CA ILE A 401 -2.07 -22.64 -3.27
C ILE A 401 -1.13 -22.14 -2.17
N PHE A 402 -1.34 -22.60 -0.93
CA PHE A 402 -0.48 -22.22 0.19
C PHE A 402 0.92 -22.83 0.10
N LEU A 403 1.07 -24.03 -0.47
CA LEU A 403 2.39 -24.63 -0.78
C LEU A 403 3.14 -23.84 -1.86
N LEU A 404 2.45 -23.30 -2.86
CA LEU A 404 3.07 -22.41 -3.85
C LEU A 404 3.65 -21.17 -3.16
N PHE A 405 2.87 -20.49 -2.32
CA PHE A 405 3.35 -19.34 -1.56
C PHE A 405 4.48 -19.71 -0.60
N PHE A 406 4.40 -20.86 0.08
CA PHE A 406 5.47 -21.40 0.91
C PHE A 406 6.77 -21.57 0.12
N GLY A 407 6.73 -22.18 -1.06
CA GLY A 407 7.88 -22.34 -1.93
C GLY A 407 8.51 -21.00 -2.34
N MET A 408 7.67 -20.00 -2.65
CA MET A 408 8.15 -18.66 -2.96
C MET A 408 8.80 -17.97 -1.74
N MET A 409 8.31 -18.21 -0.53
CA MET A 409 8.93 -17.70 0.69
C MET A 409 10.22 -18.44 1.07
N ALA A 410 10.36 -19.71 0.70
CA ALA A 410 11.64 -20.42 0.80
C ALA A 410 12.69 -19.81 -0.15
N LEU A 411 12.30 -19.45 -1.38
CA LEU A 411 13.18 -18.69 -2.29
C LEU A 411 13.50 -17.28 -1.74
N GLN A 412 12.52 -16.61 -1.12
CA GLN A 412 12.78 -15.35 -0.42
C GLN A 412 13.80 -15.52 0.70
N LEU A 413 13.76 -16.62 1.46
CA LEU A 413 14.77 -16.88 2.49
C LEU A 413 16.18 -16.90 1.90
N LEU A 414 16.36 -17.59 0.77
CA LEU A 414 17.65 -17.61 0.06
C LEU A 414 18.06 -16.20 -0.40
N PHE A 415 17.11 -15.43 -0.95
CA PHE A 415 17.33 -14.03 -1.32
C PHE A 415 17.83 -13.21 -0.13
N VAL A 416 17.18 -13.30 1.04
CA VAL A 416 17.56 -12.52 2.24
C VAL A 416 18.91 -12.97 2.79
N LEU A 417 19.19 -14.29 2.78
CA LEU A 417 20.44 -14.85 3.30
C LEU A 417 21.65 -14.50 2.43
N PHE A 418 21.52 -14.55 1.11
CA PHE A 418 22.67 -14.48 0.20
C PHE A 418 22.80 -13.16 -0.55
N LEU A 419 21.70 -12.45 -0.83
CA LEU A 419 21.72 -11.26 -1.68
C LEU A 419 21.43 -9.96 -0.92
N MET A 420 20.58 -9.99 0.11
CA MET A 420 20.17 -8.79 0.82
C MET A 420 21.28 -8.26 1.71
N VAL A 421 21.65 -6.98 1.52
CA VAL A 421 22.66 -6.28 2.32
C VAL A 421 21.98 -5.53 3.45
N GLU A 422 22.58 -5.51 4.65
CA GLU A 422 22.07 -4.68 5.75
C GLU A 422 22.43 -3.21 5.50
N THR A 423 21.40 -2.34 5.60
CA THR A 423 21.55 -0.89 5.37
C THR A 423 21.57 -0.07 6.65
N ARG A 424 21.18 -0.67 7.78
CA ARG A 424 21.13 0.01 9.08
C ARG A 424 22.46 0.63 9.46
N GLY A 425 22.43 1.91 9.87
CA GLY A 425 23.59 2.64 10.38
C GLY A 425 24.65 2.95 9.34
N ARG A 426 24.36 2.75 8.06
CA ARG A 426 25.25 3.10 6.95
C ARG A 426 24.76 4.36 6.24
N SER A 427 25.69 5.19 5.76
CA SER A 427 25.32 6.29 4.87
C SER A 427 24.86 5.74 3.51
N LEU A 428 23.96 6.47 2.85
CA LEU A 428 23.43 6.08 1.54
C LEU A 428 24.56 5.89 0.50
N GLU A 429 25.56 6.74 0.57
CA GLU A 429 26.73 6.69 -0.29
C GLU A 429 27.56 5.41 -0.04
N SER A 430 27.73 5.01 1.22
CA SER A 430 28.46 3.79 1.57
C SER A 430 27.72 2.53 1.12
N VAL A 431 26.39 2.52 1.20
CA VAL A 431 25.56 1.42 0.68
C VAL A 431 25.64 1.36 -0.84
N ALA A 432 25.49 2.50 -1.53
CA ALA A 432 25.61 2.58 -2.99
C ALA A 432 26.98 2.08 -3.47
N HIS A 433 28.08 2.53 -2.88
CA HIS A 433 29.42 2.06 -3.21
C HIS A 433 29.63 0.57 -2.97
N ALA A 434 29.07 0.02 -1.89
CA ALA A 434 29.17 -1.42 -1.62
C ALA A 434 28.43 -2.24 -2.67
N LEU A 435 27.31 -1.72 -3.19
CA LEU A 435 26.50 -2.40 -4.22
C LEU A 435 27.04 -2.23 -5.65
N GLU A 436 27.83 -1.16 -5.89
CA GLU A 436 28.49 -0.95 -7.20
C GLU A 436 29.73 -1.85 -7.38
N ARG A 437 30.42 -2.23 -6.28
CA ARG A 437 31.68 -3.01 -6.31
C ARG A 437 31.49 -4.52 -6.22
N ALA A 438 30.34 -5.00 -5.85
CA ALA A 438 30.02 -6.40 -5.63
C ALA A 438 29.12 -6.97 -6.75
#